data_fcdb2e3fc7138dbf6152d705dfce791e
#
_entry.id   fcdb2e3fc7138dbf6152d705dfce791e
#
_cell.length_a   1.000
_cell.length_b   1.000
_cell.length_c   1.000
_cell.angle_alpha   90.00
_cell.angle_beta   90.00
_cell.angle_gamma   90.00
#
_symmetry.space_group_name_H-M   'P 1'
#
loop_
_entity.id
_entity.type
_entity.pdbx_description
1 polymer ?
#
loop_
_entity_poly.entity_id
_entity_poly.type
_entity_poly.pdbx_seq_one_letter_code
_entity_poly.pdbx_strand_id
1 'polypeptide(L)'
;LDRALDAAVFMIFSNNGERCTAGSRILVQQSIYADFVARFTERAKRITVGDPLDEKTIVGPMISQAHLAKVRSYIELGPKEGATLLCGGLDRPSYAPELASRVAQGNYVWPTVFADVDNRMRIAQEEIFGPVACLIPFNDEAHAIELANDIQYGLSSYVWTENLGRAHRVAAAVEAGMCFVNSQNVRDLRQPFGGTKASGTGREGGTWSYEVFLEPKNIAVSMGSHHIPHWGV
;
A
#
# COMPACT_ATOMS: atom_id res chain seq x y z
N LEU A 1 5.07 -8.25 17.59
CA LEU A 1 4.48 -8.88 16.41
C LEU A 1 2.99 -8.52 16.26
N ASP A 2 2.18 -8.53 17.33
CA ASP A 2 0.72 -8.32 17.28
C ASP A 2 0.32 -6.99 16.64
N ARG A 3 0.98 -5.89 17.02
CA ARG A 3 0.74 -4.59 16.38
C ARG A 3 1.05 -4.56 14.89
N ALA A 4 2.08 -5.29 14.47
CA ALA A 4 2.42 -5.40 13.04
C ALA A 4 1.35 -6.18 12.28
N LEU A 5 0.82 -7.26 12.87
CA LEU A 5 -0.29 -8.02 12.32
C LEU A 5 -1.57 -7.18 12.21
N ASP A 6 -1.95 -6.48 13.28
CA ASP A 6 -3.12 -5.60 13.28
C ASP A 6 -3.00 -4.51 12.21
N ALA A 7 -1.83 -3.89 12.12
CA ALA A 7 -1.55 -2.88 11.12
C ALA A 7 -1.60 -3.46 9.70
N ALA A 8 -0.98 -4.60 9.46
CA ALA A 8 -0.97 -5.22 8.13
C ALA A 8 -2.38 -5.59 7.65
N VAL A 9 -3.20 -6.19 8.52
CA VAL A 9 -4.61 -6.48 8.24
C VAL A 9 -5.40 -5.20 7.94
N PHE A 10 -5.26 -4.18 8.78
CA PHE A 10 -5.91 -2.89 8.56
C PHE A 10 -5.46 -2.23 7.25
N MET A 11 -4.15 -2.24 6.97
CA MET A 11 -3.59 -1.53 5.82
C MET A 11 -4.06 -2.09 4.49
N ILE A 12 -4.29 -3.40 4.39
CA ILE A 12 -4.74 -3.99 3.12
C ILE A 12 -6.26 -4.08 2.99
N PHE A 13 -7.00 -4.35 4.08
CA PHE A 13 -8.44 -4.61 3.96
C PHE A 13 -9.32 -3.39 4.26
N SER A 14 -8.83 -2.37 4.96
CA SER A 14 -9.61 -1.14 5.14
C SER A 14 -9.87 -0.45 3.80
N ASN A 15 -11.06 0.14 3.66
CA ASN A 15 -11.53 0.74 2.41
C ASN A 15 -11.42 -0.23 1.22
N ASN A 16 -11.70 -1.52 1.44
CA ASN A 16 -11.66 -2.58 0.42
C ASN A 16 -10.29 -2.79 -0.26
N GLY A 17 -9.20 -2.30 0.32
CA GLY A 17 -7.91 -2.24 -0.37
C GLY A 17 -7.85 -1.22 -1.52
N GLU A 18 -8.91 -0.46 -1.74
CA GLU A 18 -9.03 0.61 -2.75
C GLU A 18 -8.41 1.91 -2.22
N ARG A 19 -7.13 1.84 -1.88
CA ARG A 19 -6.35 2.94 -1.31
C ARG A 19 -4.92 2.90 -1.82
N CYS A 20 -4.39 4.02 -2.29
CA CYS A 20 -3.02 4.13 -2.83
C CYS A 20 -1.92 3.74 -1.83
N THR A 21 -2.19 3.88 -0.53
CA THR A 21 -1.30 3.49 0.57
C THR A 21 -1.63 2.11 1.16
N ALA A 22 -2.43 1.28 0.49
CA ALA A 22 -2.71 -0.07 0.96
C ALA A 22 -1.45 -0.95 0.96
N GLY A 23 -1.25 -1.70 2.04
CA GLY A 23 -0.10 -2.60 2.21
C GLY A 23 -0.32 -3.95 1.53
N SER A 24 -0.35 -4.00 0.21
CA SER A 24 -0.68 -5.22 -0.55
C SER A 24 0.46 -6.24 -0.60
N ARG A 25 1.73 -5.77 -0.58
CA ARG A 25 2.93 -6.60 -0.52
C ARG A 25 3.44 -6.64 0.92
N ILE A 26 3.35 -7.79 1.56
CA ILE A 26 3.72 -7.97 2.96
C ILE A 26 4.95 -8.87 3.00
N LEU A 27 6.12 -8.26 3.17
CA LEU A 27 7.40 -8.96 3.31
C LEU A 27 7.54 -9.46 4.74
N VAL A 28 7.71 -10.77 4.92
CA VAL A 28 7.77 -11.41 6.24
C VAL A 28 9.06 -12.21 6.38
N GLN A 29 9.81 -11.96 7.46
CA GLN A 29 11.06 -12.68 7.72
C GLN A 29 10.81 -14.19 7.86
N GLN A 30 11.64 -14.99 7.22
CA GLN A 30 11.49 -16.45 7.15
C GLN A 30 11.33 -17.11 8.52
N SER A 31 12.03 -16.63 9.54
CA SER A 31 11.97 -17.20 10.90
C SER A 31 10.60 -17.09 11.60
N ILE A 32 9.77 -16.14 11.17
CA ILE A 32 8.43 -15.93 11.72
C ILE A 32 7.32 -16.13 10.67
N TYR A 33 7.70 -16.54 9.44
CA TYR A 33 6.77 -16.57 8.31
C TYR A 33 5.55 -17.45 8.57
N ALA A 34 5.76 -18.69 9.01
CA ALA A 34 4.67 -19.64 9.25
C ALA A 34 3.66 -19.13 10.31
N ASP A 35 4.16 -18.61 11.46
CA ASP A 35 3.29 -18.04 12.50
C ASP A 35 2.54 -16.81 12.01
N PHE A 36 3.25 -15.90 11.33
CA PHE A 36 2.65 -14.69 10.77
C PHE A 36 1.53 -15.03 9.77
N VAL A 37 1.81 -15.90 8.79
CA VAL A 37 0.86 -16.33 7.76
C VAL A 37 -0.39 -16.94 8.36
N ALA A 38 -0.24 -17.87 9.31
CA ALA A 38 -1.37 -18.50 9.98
C ALA A 38 -2.25 -17.48 10.70
N ARG A 39 -1.65 -16.61 11.51
CA ARG A 39 -2.37 -15.59 12.28
C ARG A 39 -2.98 -14.50 11.40
N PHE A 40 -2.31 -14.07 10.36
CA PHE A 40 -2.82 -13.10 9.39
C PHE A 40 -4.05 -13.64 8.66
N THR A 41 -3.96 -14.89 8.20
CA THR A 41 -5.07 -15.56 7.50
C THR A 41 -6.29 -15.72 8.39
N GLU A 42 -6.12 -16.13 9.65
CA GLU A 42 -7.24 -16.25 10.59
C GLU A 42 -7.91 -14.89 10.90
N ARG A 43 -7.15 -13.80 10.92
CA ARG A 43 -7.73 -12.46 11.06
C ARG A 43 -8.47 -12.03 9.79
N ALA A 44 -7.91 -12.31 8.61
CA ALA A 44 -8.57 -12.01 7.34
C ALA A 44 -9.92 -12.72 7.19
N LYS A 45 -10.02 -13.98 7.60
CA LYS A 45 -11.28 -14.76 7.61
C LYS A 45 -12.38 -14.15 8.49
N ARG A 46 -12.00 -13.39 9.53
CA ARG A 46 -12.96 -12.78 10.47
C ARG A 46 -13.44 -11.40 10.03
N ILE A 47 -12.93 -10.86 8.93
CA ILE A 47 -13.36 -9.57 8.41
C ILE A 47 -14.78 -9.70 7.85
N THR A 48 -15.69 -8.88 8.35
CA THR A 48 -17.08 -8.86 7.91
C THR A 48 -17.19 -8.14 6.57
N VAL A 49 -17.65 -8.87 5.56
CA VAL A 49 -18.03 -8.33 4.26
C VAL A 49 -19.54 -8.17 4.22
N GLY A 50 -20.05 -7.01 3.82
CA GLY A 50 -21.49 -6.81 3.86
C GLY A 50 -21.98 -5.46 3.39
N ASP A 51 -23.18 -5.15 3.84
CA ASP A 51 -23.85 -3.87 3.58
C ASP A 51 -23.07 -2.71 4.18
N PRO A 52 -22.68 -1.69 3.41
CA PRO A 52 -21.94 -0.53 3.92
C PRO A 52 -22.73 0.33 4.91
N LEU A 53 -24.04 0.13 5.05
CA LEU A 53 -24.88 0.79 6.06
C LEU A 53 -24.95 0.01 7.39
N ASP A 54 -24.41 -1.18 7.45
CA ASP A 54 -24.27 -1.94 8.70
C ASP A 54 -22.94 -1.59 9.37
N GLU A 55 -23.00 -1.08 10.60
CA GLU A 55 -21.81 -0.69 11.39
C GLU A 55 -20.81 -1.85 11.65
N LYS A 56 -21.25 -3.10 11.49
CA LYS A 56 -20.40 -4.29 11.62
C LYS A 56 -19.62 -4.60 10.35
N THR A 57 -19.96 -3.99 9.21
CA THR A 57 -19.29 -4.20 7.94
C THR A 57 -17.94 -3.51 7.93
N ILE A 58 -16.89 -4.27 7.62
CA ILE A 58 -15.53 -3.76 7.45
C ILE A 58 -15.19 -3.57 5.97
N VAL A 59 -15.62 -4.51 5.13
CA VAL A 59 -15.40 -4.49 3.68
C VAL A 59 -16.76 -4.42 2.98
N GLY A 60 -16.99 -3.34 2.26
CA GLY A 60 -18.16 -3.10 1.43
C GLY A 60 -17.98 -3.58 -0.02
N PRO A 61 -18.84 -3.15 -0.94
CA PRO A 61 -18.69 -3.47 -2.36
C PRO A 61 -17.56 -2.64 -3.00
N MET A 62 -16.92 -3.22 -4.02
CA MET A 62 -15.97 -2.51 -4.89
C MET A 62 -16.67 -1.36 -5.64
N ILE A 63 -15.91 -0.34 -6.00
CA ILE A 63 -16.44 0.90 -6.62
C ILE A 63 -17.22 0.67 -7.92
N SER A 64 -16.91 -0.37 -8.69
CA SER A 64 -17.57 -0.65 -9.95
C SER A 64 -17.43 -2.11 -10.38
N GLN A 65 -18.29 -2.54 -11.32
CA GLN A 65 -18.18 -3.87 -11.94
C GLN A 65 -16.88 -4.05 -12.74
N ALA A 66 -16.44 -3.02 -13.43
CA ALA A 66 -15.17 -3.07 -14.16
C ALA A 66 -13.99 -3.30 -13.21
N HIS A 67 -14.00 -2.63 -12.06
CA HIS A 67 -12.97 -2.81 -11.05
C HIS A 67 -13.07 -4.17 -10.35
N LEU A 68 -14.28 -4.64 -10.04
CA LEU A 68 -14.51 -6.01 -9.58
C LEU A 68 -13.90 -7.04 -10.54
N ALA A 69 -14.13 -6.90 -11.84
CA ALA A 69 -13.58 -7.81 -12.85
C ALA A 69 -12.04 -7.77 -12.87
N LYS A 70 -11.43 -6.57 -12.76
CA LYS A 70 -9.98 -6.41 -12.62
C LYS A 70 -9.46 -7.17 -11.40
N VAL A 71 -10.01 -6.94 -10.21
CA VAL A 71 -9.55 -7.58 -8.98
C VAL A 71 -9.71 -9.10 -9.06
N ARG A 72 -10.84 -9.59 -9.56
CA ARG A 72 -11.08 -11.03 -9.78
C ARG A 72 -10.08 -11.66 -10.72
N SER A 73 -9.66 -10.96 -11.77
CA SER A 73 -8.63 -11.47 -12.71
C SER A 73 -7.27 -11.71 -12.03
N TYR A 74 -6.88 -10.87 -11.07
CA TYR A 74 -5.67 -11.11 -10.27
C TYR A 74 -5.85 -12.24 -9.25
N ILE A 75 -7.03 -12.38 -8.66
CA ILE A 75 -7.33 -13.51 -7.76
C ILE A 75 -7.23 -14.83 -8.53
N GLU A 76 -7.70 -14.87 -9.76
CA GLU A 76 -7.57 -16.04 -10.67
C GLU A 76 -6.11 -16.29 -11.09
N LEU A 77 -5.33 -15.22 -11.25
CA LEU A 77 -3.96 -15.27 -11.69
C LEU A 77 -3.03 -15.86 -10.62
N GLY A 78 -3.23 -15.51 -9.35
CA GLY A 78 -2.35 -15.90 -8.26
C GLY A 78 -1.99 -17.39 -8.24
N PRO A 79 -2.97 -18.34 -8.22
CA PRO A 79 -2.67 -19.76 -8.27
C PRO A 79 -2.02 -20.22 -9.59
N LYS A 80 -2.31 -19.54 -10.71
CA LYS A 80 -1.69 -19.85 -12.01
C LYS A 80 -0.20 -19.48 -12.03
N GLU A 81 0.19 -18.47 -11.25
CA GLU A 81 1.59 -18.06 -11.07
C GLU A 81 2.31 -18.87 -9.98
N GLY A 82 1.60 -19.71 -9.23
CA GLY A 82 2.15 -20.58 -8.19
C GLY A 82 1.96 -20.09 -6.76
N ALA A 83 1.23 -19.00 -6.53
CA ALA A 83 0.90 -18.53 -5.19
C ALA A 83 -0.13 -19.45 -4.51
N THR A 84 0.01 -19.63 -3.20
CA THR A 84 -0.90 -20.44 -2.39
C THR A 84 -2.07 -19.59 -1.89
N LEU A 85 -3.29 -19.86 -2.36
CA LEU A 85 -4.51 -19.22 -1.84
C LEU A 85 -4.87 -19.78 -0.47
N LEU A 86 -4.89 -18.94 0.56
CA LEU A 86 -5.17 -19.35 1.95
C LEU A 86 -6.60 -19.02 2.41
N CYS A 87 -7.16 -17.91 1.94
CA CYS A 87 -8.56 -17.54 2.20
C CYS A 87 -9.07 -16.55 1.15
N GLY A 88 -10.37 -16.31 1.14
CA GLY A 88 -11.02 -15.49 0.13
C GLY A 88 -11.19 -16.23 -1.18
N GLY A 89 -10.83 -15.62 -2.28
CA GLY A 89 -10.97 -16.19 -3.62
C GLY A 89 -12.11 -15.59 -4.42
N LEU A 90 -12.50 -16.28 -5.50
CA LEU A 90 -13.49 -15.78 -6.44
C LEU A 90 -14.94 -15.89 -5.93
N ASP A 91 -15.22 -16.93 -5.17
CA ASP A 91 -16.54 -17.19 -4.64
C ASP A 91 -16.62 -16.89 -3.15
N ARG A 92 -17.84 -16.78 -2.62
CA ARG A 92 -18.06 -16.62 -1.19
C ARG A 92 -17.48 -17.81 -0.43
N PRO A 93 -16.52 -17.63 0.47
CA PRO A 93 -15.99 -18.74 1.25
C PRO A 93 -17.04 -19.31 2.21
N SER A 94 -16.95 -20.60 2.50
CA SER A 94 -17.90 -21.28 3.39
C SER A 94 -17.95 -20.72 4.82
N TYR A 95 -16.88 -20.10 5.27
CA TYR A 95 -16.81 -19.45 6.59
C TYR A 95 -17.45 -18.04 6.61
N ALA A 96 -17.71 -17.44 5.43
CA ALA A 96 -18.31 -16.10 5.36
C ALA A 96 -19.84 -16.18 5.43
N PRO A 97 -20.49 -15.27 6.18
CA PRO A 97 -21.94 -15.18 6.23
C PRO A 97 -22.52 -14.85 4.85
N GLU A 98 -23.79 -15.15 4.64
CA GLU A 98 -24.50 -14.71 3.45
C GLU A 98 -24.72 -13.20 3.46
N LEU A 99 -24.62 -12.61 2.28
CA LEU A 99 -24.97 -11.20 2.11
C LEU A 99 -26.48 -11.00 2.27
N ALA A 100 -26.88 -9.95 2.93
CA ALA A 100 -28.28 -9.56 3.00
C ALA A 100 -28.85 -9.43 1.58
N SER A 101 -30.09 -9.89 1.35
CA SER A 101 -30.72 -9.97 0.03
C SER A 101 -30.68 -8.62 -0.73
N ARG A 102 -30.81 -7.52 -0.01
CA ARG A 102 -30.79 -6.15 -0.58
C ARG A 102 -29.45 -5.76 -1.19
N VAL A 103 -28.34 -6.41 -0.80
CA VAL A 103 -26.98 -6.08 -1.26
C VAL A 103 -26.31 -7.25 -1.98
N ALA A 104 -26.96 -8.40 -2.07
CA ALA A 104 -26.39 -9.62 -2.65
C ALA A 104 -25.95 -9.48 -4.12
N GLN A 105 -26.51 -8.51 -4.85
CA GLN A 105 -26.15 -8.22 -6.25
C GLN A 105 -24.99 -7.19 -6.36
N GLY A 106 -24.39 -6.78 -5.24
CA GLY A 106 -23.28 -5.82 -5.22
C GLY A 106 -21.95 -6.43 -5.70
N ASN A 107 -20.99 -5.53 -5.89
CA ASN A 107 -19.66 -5.87 -6.41
C ASN A 107 -18.71 -6.37 -5.31
N TYR A 108 -19.02 -7.47 -4.67
CA TYR A 108 -18.25 -7.94 -3.52
C TYR A 108 -17.05 -8.81 -3.89
N VAL A 109 -15.95 -8.59 -3.15
CA VAL A 109 -14.75 -9.44 -3.10
C VAL A 109 -14.45 -9.73 -1.64
N TRP A 110 -14.17 -10.97 -1.32
CA TRP A 110 -13.76 -11.37 0.04
C TRP A 110 -12.28 -11.09 0.26
N PRO A 111 -11.88 -10.72 1.51
CA PRO A 111 -10.48 -10.62 1.87
C PRO A 111 -9.71 -11.84 1.41
N THR A 112 -8.79 -11.62 0.47
CA THR A 112 -8.05 -12.68 -0.20
C THR A 112 -6.59 -12.64 0.23
N VAL A 113 -6.03 -13.78 0.62
CA VAL A 113 -4.65 -13.91 1.09
C VAL A 113 -3.93 -14.94 0.26
N PHE A 114 -2.84 -14.53 -0.36
CA PHE A 114 -1.88 -15.40 -1.01
C PHE A 114 -0.60 -15.51 -0.17
N ALA A 115 -0.15 -16.75 0.04
CA ALA A 115 1.16 -17.06 0.62
C ALA A 115 2.11 -17.62 -0.44
N ASP A 116 3.39 -17.76 -0.05
CA ASP A 116 4.46 -18.28 -0.90
C ASP A 116 4.59 -17.50 -2.22
N VAL A 117 4.32 -16.20 -2.15
CA VAL A 117 4.38 -15.32 -3.31
C VAL A 117 5.84 -15.02 -3.66
N ASP A 118 6.24 -15.32 -4.89
CA ASP A 118 7.50 -14.84 -5.46
C ASP A 118 7.33 -13.38 -5.91
N ASN A 119 8.32 -12.54 -5.61
CA ASN A 119 8.27 -11.11 -5.94
C ASN A 119 8.08 -10.83 -7.45
N ARG A 120 8.46 -11.77 -8.32
CA ARG A 120 8.31 -11.66 -9.79
C ARG A 120 6.90 -11.96 -10.30
N MET A 121 6.01 -12.51 -9.46
CA MET A 121 4.62 -12.75 -9.83
C MET A 121 3.90 -11.42 -10.11
N ARG A 122 3.06 -11.37 -11.10
CA ARG A 122 2.28 -10.17 -11.46
C ARG A 122 1.40 -9.69 -10.31
N ILE A 123 0.87 -10.62 -9.50
CA ILE A 123 0.09 -10.27 -8.30
C ILE A 123 0.90 -9.49 -7.27
N ALA A 124 2.26 -9.59 -7.28
CA ALA A 124 3.16 -8.83 -6.45
C ALA A 124 3.70 -7.56 -7.13
N GLN A 125 3.81 -7.56 -8.47
CA GLN A 125 4.40 -6.46 -9.23
C GLN A 125 3.39 -5.43 -9.73
N GLU A 126 2.12 -5.81 -9.89
CA GLU A 126 1.09 -4.93 -10.43
C GLU A 126 0.12 -4.47 -9.35
N GLU A 127 -0.45 -3.27 -9.51
CA GLU A 127 -1.40 -2.69 -8.57
C GLU A 127 -2.80 -3.29 -8.74
N ILE A 128 -3.16 -4.21 -7.85
CA ILE A 128 -4.49 -4.86 -7.84
C ILE A 128 -5.58 -3.84 -7.46
N PHE A 129 -5.31 -3.04 -6.41
CA PHE A 129 -6.22 -2.04 -5.85
C PHE A 129 -7.51 -2.65 -5.30
N GLY A 130 -7.38 -3.73 -4.55
CA GLY A 130 -8.48 -4.52 -3.97
C GLY A 130 -8.05 -5.22 -2.68
N PRO A 131 -8.96 -5.95 -2.00
CA PRO A 131 -8.69 -6.60 -0.73
C PRO A 131 -7.87 -7.89 -0.90
N VAL A 132 -6.69 -7.77 -1.49
CA VAL A 132 -5.81 -8.90 -1.82
C VAL A 132 -4.43 -8.68 -1.21
N ALA A 133 -4.00 -9.56 -0.32
CA ALA A 133 -2.71 -9.54 0.34
C ALA A 133 -1.77 -10.58 -0.26
N CYS A 134 -0.54 -10.17 -0.58
CA CYS A 134 0.54 -11.03 -1.06
C CYS A 134 1.62 -11.15 0.04
N LEU A 135 1.74 -12.33 0.66
CA LEU A 135 2.73 -12.62 1.68
C LEU A 135 3.99 -13.18 1.05
N ILE A 136 5.10 -12.45 1.17
CA ILE A 136 6.38 -12.74 0.52
C ILE A 136 7.43 -13.04 1.59
N PRO A 137 8.06 -14.22 1.63
CA PRO A 137 9.12 -14.51 2.57
C PRO A 137 10.43 -13.81 2.21
N PHE A 138 11.19 -13.36 3.22
CA PHE A 138 12.55 -12.89 3.03
C PHE A 138 13.51 -13.49 4.09
N ASN A 139 14.80 -13.58 3.77
CA ASN A 139 15.78 -14.22 4.63
C ASN A 139 16.36 -13.25 5.68
N ASP A 140 16.87 -12.11 5.23
CA ASP A 140 17.58 -11.13 6.05
C ASP A 140 17.25 -9.68 5.63
N GLU A 141 17.88 -8.71 6.30
CA GLU A 141 17.64 -7.28 6.08
C GLU A 141 17.98 -6.86 4.64
N ALA A 142 19.07 -7.37 4.06
CA ALA A 142 19.50 -7.03 2.71
C ALA A 142 18.49 -7.55 1.68
N HIS A 143 18.08 -8.81 1.82
CA HIS A 143 17.07 -9.41 0.96
C HIS A 143 15.69 -8.71 1.08
N ALA A 144 15.31 -8.27 2.27
CA ALA A 144 14.07 -7.49 2.45
C ALA A 144 14.11 -6.15 1.68
N ILE A 145 15.24 -5.45 1.72
CA ILE A 145 15.45 -4.19 0.99
C ILE A 145 15.45 -4.44 -0.53
N GLU A 146 16.14 -5.48 -0.98
CA GLU A 146 16.15 -5.88 -2.39
C GLU A 146 14.72 -6.13 -2.89
N LEU A 147 13.95 -7.00 -2.23
CA LEU A 147 12.57 -7.29 -2.60
C LEU A 147 11.67 -6.06 -2.53
N ALA A 148 11.85 -5.20 -1.51
CA ALA A 148 11.06 -3.98 -1.37
C ALA A 148 11.27 -3.03 -2.56
N ASN A 149 12.51 -2.92 -3.05
CA ASN A 149 12.90 -2.01 -4.11
C ASN A 149 12.69 -2.59 -5.53
N ASP A 150 12.61 -3.92 -5.66
CA ASP A 150 12.38 -4.61 -6.93
C ASP A 150 10.90 -4.56 -7.32
N ILE A 151 10.42 -3.36 -7.58
CA ILE A 151 9.09 -3.01 -8.10
C ILE A 151 9.13 -1.64 -8.76
N GLN A 152 8.26 -1.41 -9.74
CA GLN A 152 8.16 -0.12 -10.44
C GLN A 152 7.53 1.00 -9.59
N TYR A 153 6.87 0.69 -8.50
CA TYR A 153 6.18 1.65 -7.63
C TYR A 153 7.02 2.03 -6.40
N GLY A 154 6.69 3.18 -5.79
CA GLY A 154 7.38 3.67 -4.60
C GLY A 154 6.60 4.78 -3.89
N LEU A 155 5.32 4.56 -3.53
CA LEU A 155 4.54 5.56 -2.80
C LEU A 155 4.82 5.51 -1.31
N SER A 156 4.57 4.37 -0.67
CA SER A 156 4.69 4.23 0.78
C SER A 156 5.25 2.86 1.18
N SER A 157 5.98 2.86 2.29
CA SER A 157 6.50 1.66 2.95
C SER A 157 6.22 1.68 4.44
N TYR A 158 6.14 0.49 5.06
CA TYR A 158 5.84 0.29 6.47
C TYR A 158 6.84 -0.70 7.05
N VAL A 159 7.71 -0.22 7.94
CA VAL A 159 8.77 -1.02 8.56
C VAL A 159 8.41 -1.34 10.00
N TRP A 160 8.42 -2.62 10.36
CA TRP A 160 8.10 -3.08 11.70
C TRP A 160 9.31 -3.77 12.32
N THR A 161 9.91 -3.14 13.31
CA THR A 161 11.09 -3.66 14.04
C THR A 161 11.26 -2.97 15.36
N GLU A 162 11.75 -3.70 16.38
CA GLU A 162 12.14 -3.14 17.68
C GLU A 162 13.61 -2.68 17.70
N ASN A 163 14.38 -3.02 16.66
CA ASN A 163 15.77 -2.59 16.54
C ASN A 163 15.83 -1.21 15.88
N LEU A 164 16.18 -0.17 16.65
CA LEU A 164 16.24 1.21 16.19
C LEU A 164 17.23 1.40 15.02
N GLY A 165 18.41 0.78 15.08
CA GLY A 165 19.41 0.86 14.00
C GLY A 165 18.89 0.27 12.70
N ARG A 166 18.20 -0.88 12.76
CA ARG A 166 17.54 -1.48 11.60
C ARG A 166 16.45 -0.57 11.06
N ALA A 167 15.63 0.02 11.94
CA ALA A 167 14.57 0.93 11.53
C ALA A 167 15.11 2.05 10.63
N HIS A 168 16.19 2.70 11.04
CA HIS A 168 16.81 3.77 10.28
C HIS A 168 17.46 3.29 8.97
N ARG A 169 18.21 2.17 9.00
CA ARG A 169 18.85 1.64 7.78
C ARG A 169 17.83 1.24 6.73
N VAL A 170 16.81 0.49 7.12
CA VAL A 170 15.77 0.02 6.19
C VAL A 170 14.95 1.19 5.67
N ALA A 171 14.52 2.12 6.54
CA ALA A 171 13.77 3.30 6.13
C ALA A 171 14.54 4.18 5.14
N ALA A 172 15.86 4.30 5.30
CA ALA A 172 16.71 5.06 4.38
C ALA A 172 16.97 4.33 3.05
N ALA A 173 16.94 2.99 3.05
CA ALA A 173 17.30 2.18 1.88
C ALA A 173 16.09 1.84 0.99
N VAL A 174 14.87 1.85 1.52
CA VAL A 174 13.66 1.56 0.74
C VAL A 174 13.29 2.75 -0.13
N GLU A 175 13.15 2.51 -1.42
CA GLU A 175 12.84 3.51 -2.44
C GLU A 175 11.33 3.83 -2.49
N ALA A 176 10.85 4.45 -1.42
CA ALA A 176 9.47 4.95 -1.32
C ALA A 176 9.47 6.41 -0.90
N GLY A 177 8.50 7.18 -1.40
CA GLY A 177 8.37 8.59 -1.05
C GLY A 177 7.98 8.83 0.41
N MET A 178 7.38 7.84 1.05
CA MET A 178 7.04 7.85 2.47
C MET A 178 7.43 6.52 3.12
N CYS A 179 8.04 6.59 4.31
CA CYS A 179 8.32 5.42 5.13
C CYS A 179 7.80 5.63 6.55
N PHE A 180 6.97 4.70 7.01
CA PHE A 180 6.41 4.70 8.36
C PHE A 180 7.05 3.58 9.17
N VAL A 181 7.61 3.90 10.33
CA VAL A 181 8.23 2.93 11.21
C VAL A 181 7.35 2.67 12.43
N ASN A 182 7.03 1.39 12.68
CA ASN A 182 6.17 0.93 13.78
C ASN A 182 4.82 1.66 13.87
N SER A 183 4.34 2.15 12.73
CA SER A 183 3.07 2.86 12.60
C SER A 183 2.43 2.57 11.23
N GLN A 184 1.18 2.95 11.10
CA GLN A 184 0.41 2.78 9.88
C GLN A 184 -0.09 4.14 9.40
N ASN A 185 0.46 4.66 8.34
CA ASN A 185 -0.03 5.85 7.64
C ASN A 185 -0.49 6.99 8.59
N VAL A 186 0.30 7.25 9.64
CA VAL A 186 0.07 8.38 10.55
C VAL A 186 0.44 9.64 9.81
N ARG A 187 -0.56 10.32 9.26
CA ARG A 187 -0.38 11.45 8.38
C ARG A 187 -0.44 12.78 9.13
N ASP A 188 0.59 13.60 8.94
CA ASP A 188 0.55 15.03 9.21
C ASP A 188 0.48 15.76 7.87
N LEU A 189 -0.54 16.58 7.63
CA LEU A 189 -0.76 17.29 6.37
C LEU A 189 0.31 18.32 6.05
N ARG A 190 1.19 18.66 6.99
CA ARG A 190 2.35 19.52 6.80
C ARG A 190 3.57 18.78 6.26
N GLN A 191 3.56 17.44 6.31
CA GLN A 191 4.65 16.60 5.80
C GLN A 191 4.48 16.32 4.31
N PRO A 192 5.59 16.12 3.57
CA PRO A 192 5.52 15.80 2.16
C PRO A 192 4.85 14.45 1.93
N PHE A 193 3.86 14.44 1.05
CA PHE A 193 3.18 13.24 0.58
C PHE A 193 3.42 13.08 -0.92
N GLY A 194 3.87 11.91 -1.35
CA GLY A 194 4.07 11.59 -2.76
C GLY A 194 4.96 10.38 -2.95
N GLY A 195 5.03 9.89 -4.16
CA GLY A 195 5.77 8.69 -4.53
C GLY A 195 7.08 8.97 -5.25
N THR A 196 7.81 7.90 -5.47
CA THR A 196 8.96 7.81 -6.37
C THR A 196 8.64 6.85 -7.51
N LYS A 197 9.52 6.69 -8.48
CA LYS A 197 9.36 5.78 -9.61
C LYS A 197 8.01 6.05 -10.34
N ALA A 198 7.30 5.01 -10.74
CA ALA A 198 5.99 5.12 -11.41
C ALA A 198 4.84 5.60 -10.48
N SER A 199 5.06 5.69 -9.17
CA SER A 199 4.05 6.23 -8.24
C SER A 199 3.90 7.75 -8.33
N GLY A 200 4.77 8.44 -9.04
CA GLY A 200 4.61 9.86 -9.37
C GLY A 200 5.82 10.72 -9.07
N THR A 201 5.68 12.00 -9.39
CA THR A 201 6.68 13.06 -9.20
C THR A 201 6.11 14.16 -8.32
N GLY A 202 6.99 14.96 -7.70
CA GLY A 202 6.58 16.03 -6.80
C GLY A 202 6.11 15.54 -5.44
N ARG A 203 5.77 16.49 -4.60
CA ARG A 203 5.23 16.24 -3.25
C ARG A 203 4.12 17.24 -2.95
N GLU A 204 3.03 16.76 -2.36
CA GLU A 204 2.00 17.62 -1.77
C GLU A 204 2.15 17.67 -0.25
N GLY A 205 1.48 18.61 0.40
CA GLY A 205 1.50 18.83 1.85
C GLY A 205 2.42 19.97 2.28
N GLY A 206 1.93 20.80 3.19
CA GLY A 206 2.66 21.96 3.70
C GLY A 206 3.22 22.86 2.61
N THR A 207 4.48 23.26 2.76
CA THR A 207 5.20 24.11 1.81
C THR A 207 5.54 23.43 0.48
N TRP A 208 5.59 22.10 0.45
CA TRP A 208 5.91 21.31 -0.75
C TRP A 208 4.88 21.48 -1.87
N SER A 209 3.61 21.76 -1.51
CA SER A 209 2.57 22.03 -2.48
C SER A 209 2.84 23.26 -3.33
N TYR A 210 3.53 24.25 -2.79
CA TYR A 210 3.86 25.47 -3.54
C TYR A 210 4.82 25.20 -4.70
N GLU A 211 5.73 24.23 -4.56
CA GLU A 211 6.66 23.85 -5.63
C GLU A 211 5.96 23.17 -6.81
N VAL A 212 4.81 22.52 -6.53
CA VAL A 212 4.04 21.78 -7.54
C VAL A 212 2.96 22.67 -8.20
N PHE A 213 2.28 23.51 -7.40
CA PHE A 213 1.08 24.22 -7.84
C PHE A 213 1.29 25.70 -8.14
N LEU A 214 2.46 26.28 -7.81
CA LEU A 214 2.76 27.69 -8.03
C LEU A 214 4.00 27.85 -8.92
N GLU A 215 4.00 28.91 -9.71
CA GLU A 215 5.14 29.34 -10.52
C GLU A 215 5.91 30.45 -9.81
N PRO A 216 7.16 30.22 -9.37
CA PRO A 216 7.95 31.26 -8.72
C PRO A 216 8.39 32.34 -9.73
N LYS A 217 8.21 33.61 -9.37
CA LYS A 217 8.64 34.75 -10.16
C LYS A 217 9.53 35.65 -9.34
N ASN A 218 10.76 35.91 -9.81
CA ASN A 218 11.63 36.94 -9.23
C ASN A 218 11.30 38.31 -9.81
N ILE A 219 11.05 39.30 -8.93
CA ILE A 219 10.87 40.70 -9.30
C ILE A 219 11.93 41.49 -8.56
N ALA A 220 12.92 42.00 -9.29
CA ALA A 220 13.96 42.87 -8.74
C ALA A 220 13.68 44.32 -9.13
N VAL A 221 13.56 45.21 -8.13
CA VAL A 221 13.31 46.62 -8.34
C VAL A 221 14.51 47.41 -7.78
N SER A 222 15.20 48.17 -8.67
CA SER A 222 16.26 49.07 -8.22
C SER A 222 15.67 50.30 -7.56
N MET A 223 16.20 50.64 -6.38
CA MET A 223 15.84 51.85 -5.62
C MET A 223 16.68 53.08 -6.05
N GLY A 224 17.23 53.06 -7.25
CA GLY A 224 17.93 54.21 -7.87
C GLY A 224 19.44 54.27 -7.64
N SER A 225 20.02 53.39 -6.83
CA SER A 225 21.48 53.38 -6.55
C SER A 225 22.26 52.30 -7.34
N HIS A 226 21.58 51.56 -8.21
CA HIS A 226 22.23 50.50 -9.00
C HIS A 226 23.11 51.11 -10.10
N HIS A 227 24.43 50.83 -10.06
CA HIS A 227 25.37 51.28 -11.07
C HIS A 227 25.15 50.52 -12.41
N ILE A 228 24.92 51.29 -13.45
CA ILE A 228 24.84 50.78 -14.82
C ILE A 228 26.10 51.22 -15.55
N PRO A 229 26.99 50.33 -15.99
CA PRO A 229 28.19 50.70 -16.74
C PRO A 229 27.85 51.40 -18.07
N HIS A 230 28.55 52.52 -18.36
CA HIS A 230 28.46 53.19 -19.66
C HIS A 230 29.52 52.61 -20.60
N TRP A 231 29.10 51.81 -21.54
CA TRP A 231 29.99 51.21 -22.52
C TRP A 231 29.83 51.88 -23.88
N GLY A 232 30.95 52.15 -24.57
CA GLY A 232 30.92 52.68 -25.96
C GLY A 232 30.73 54.21 -26.07
N VAL A 233 31.03 54.97 -25.01
CA VAL A 233 31.02 56.43 -24.99
C VAL A 233 32.45 56.97 -24.92
#